data_234e072a97d334608d692ee5da1c71af
#
_entry.id   234e072a97d334608d692ee5da1c71af
#
_cell.length_a   1.000
_cell.length_b   1.000
_cell.length_c   1.000
_cell.angle_alpha   90.00
_cell.angle_beta   90.00
_cell.angle_gamma   90.00
#
_symmetry.space_group_name_H-M   'P 1'
#
loop_
_entity.id
_entity.type
_entity.pdbx_description
1 polymer ?
#
loop_
_entity_poly.entity_id
_entity_poly.type
_entity_poly.pdbx_seq_one_letter_code
_entity_poly.pdbx_strand_id
1 'polypeptide(L)'
;YKQMNFLRFGESPIEFDKPAPMLGEHQDEIVASLHSNTESLKSKQRKTAKRTKPLDGLRILDFTRVIAGPTGTQFLGFLGADIIKVESAELPGLGREAAAGFPDMNRAKRSITLDARTDEGKDLAFQLASNSDIVVNNFSAHVMDRLGLGYEAMSKVKPDIISISMPGIGRIG
;
A
#
# COMPACT_ATOMS: atom_id res chain seq x y z
N TYR A 1 -1.80 25.77 0.33
CA TYR A 1 -3.08 25.26 0.82
C TYR A 1 -2.82 24.50 2.12
N LYS A 2 -3.23 25.03 3.30
CA LYS A 2 -3.29 24.27 4.54
C LYS A 2 -4.48 23.31 4.41
N GLN A 3 -4.21 22.03 4.22
CA GLN A 3 -5.24 21.00 4.20
C GLN A 3 -5.86 20.90 5.60
N MET A 4 -7.18 20.95 5.69
CA MET A 4 -7.88 20.83 6.97
C MET A 4 -7.71 19.39 7.49
N ASN A 5 -7.19 19.24 8.69
CA ASN A 5 -7.12 17.96 9.37
C ASN A 5 -8.54 17.56 9.80
N PHE A 6 -9.12 16.57 9.15
CA PHE A 6 -10.43 16.00 9.55
C PHE A 6 -10.37 15.28 10.89
N LEU A 7 -9.17 14.80 11.28
CA LEU A 7 -8.94 14.11 12.53
C LEU A 7 -7.91 14.91 13.36
N ARG A 8 -8.21 15.14 14.63
CA ARG A 8 -7.29 15.74 15.58
C ARG A 8 -7.05 14.76 16.73
N PHE A 9 -5.82 14.33 16.86
CA PHE A 9 -5.36 13.58 18.03
C PHE A 9 -4.58 14.53 18.92
N GLY A 10 -4.98 14.68 20.19
CA GLY A 10 -4.37 15.67 21.09
C GLY A 10 -2.88 15.40 21.37
N GLU A 11 -2.52 14.13 21.52
CA GLU A 11 -1.15 13.73 21.87
C GLU A 11 -0.33 13.16 20.69
N SER A 12 -0.97 12.93 19.55
CA SER A 12 -0.33 12.39 18.34
C SER A 12 -0.82 13.16 17.12
N PRO A 13 -0.36 14.39 16.90
CA PRO A 13 -0.80 15.19 15.78
C PRO A 13 -0.49 14.50 14.44
N ILE A 14 -1.43 14.57 13.52
CA ILE A 14 -1.22 14.10 12.15
C ILE A 14 -0.32 15.11 11.44
N GLU A 15 0.84 14.69 11.03
CA GLU A 15 1.77 15.47 10.21
C GLU A 15 1.56 15.16 8.73
N PHE A 16 1.41 16.19 7.92
CA PHE A 16 1.26 16.10 6.46
C PHE A 16 2.56 16.53 5.77
N ASP A 17 3.68 16.01 6.25
CA ASP A 17 5.03 16.41 5.84
C ASP A 17 5.52 15.72 4.56
N LYS A 18 4.89 14.60 4.18
CA LYS A 18 5.29 13.85 3.00
C LYS A 18 4.33 14.10 1.84
N PRO A 19 4.80 14.60 0.69
CA PRO A 19 4.00 14.75 -0.50
C PRO A 19 3.56 13.38 -1.05
N ALA A 20 2.66 13.39 -2.02
CA ALA A 20 2.37 12.21 -2.82
C ALA A 20 3.58 11.85 -3.69
N PRO A 21 3.93 10.57 -3.85
CA PRO A 21 5.09 10.17 -4.61
C PRO A 21 4.88 10.33 -6.12
N MET A 22 5.95 10.52 -6.85
CA MET A 22 5.98 10.35 -8.30
C MET A 22 5.80 8.87 -8.66
N LEU A 23 5.47 8.56 -9.93
CA LEU A 23 5.30 7.18 -10.39
C LEU A 23 6.62 6.41 -10.25
N GLY A 24 6.61 5.33 -9.47
CA GLY A 24 7.80 4.49 -9.23
C GLY A 24 8.93 5.17 -8.45
N GLU A 25 8.69 6.32 -7.82
CA GLU A 25 9.73 7.13 -7.15
C GLU A 25 10.60 6.33 -6.18
N HIS A 26 10.04 5.31 -5.54
CA HIS A 26 10.72 4.52 -4.52
C HIS A 26 11.08 3.10 -4.99
N GLN A 27 11.12 2.88 -6.32
CA GLN A 27 11.37 1.55 -6.91
C GLN A 27 12.63 0.89 -6.33
N ASP A 28 13.77 1.55 -6.46
CA ASP A 28 15.06 1.00 -6.06
C ASP A 28 15.16 0.81 -4.54
N GLU A 29 14.66 1.77 -3.75
CA GLU A 29 14.62 1.69 -2.30
C GLU A 29 13.78 0.49 -1.81
N ILE A 30 12.60 0.32 -2.39
CA ILE A 30 11.68 -0.76 -2.02
C ILE A 30 12.29 -2.11 -2.40
N VAL A 31 12.79 -2.26 -3.63
CA VAL A 31 13.41 -3.51 -4.10
C VAL A 31 14.64 -3.85 -3.26
N ALA A 32 15.52 -2.89 -2.98
CA ALA A 32 16.68 -3.11 -2.11
C ALA A 32 16.27 -3.58 -0.71
N SER A 33 15.17 -3.05 -0.16
CA SER A 33 14.66 -3.46 1.15
C SER A 33 14.15 -4.90 1.19
N LEU A 34 13.69 -5.46 0.06
CA LEU A 34 13.27 -6.86 -0.03
C LEU A 34 14.47 -7.80 0.09
N HIS A 35 15.59 -7.46 -0.54
CA HIS A 35 16.82 -8.27 -0.47
C HIS A 35 17.49 -8.23 0.90
N SER A 36 17.48 -7.09 1.58
CA SER A 36 18.07 -6.95 2.93
C SER A 36 17.28 -7.68 4.03
N ASN A 37 15.97 -7.88 3.82
CA ASN A 37 15.12 -8.57 4.79
C ASN A 37 15.12 -10.10 4.66
N THR A 38 15.75 -10.68 3.66
CA THR A 38 15.81 -12.14 3.48
C THR A 38 16.48 -12.87 4.66
N GLU A 39 17.39 -12.23 5.39
CA GLU A 39 17.97 -12.78 6.62
C GLU A 39 17.16 -12.43 7.89
N SER A 40 16.30 -11.43 7.84
CA SER A 40 15.54 -10.90 8.99
C SER A 40 14.18 -11.56 9.18
N LEU A 41 13.69 -12.37 8.24
CA LEU A 41 12.39 -13.04 8.29
C LEU A 41 12.35 -14.21 9.28
N LYS A 42 13.50 -14.65 9.80
CA LYS A 42 13.56 -15.58 10.92
C LYS A 42 13.45 -14.80 12.23
N SER A 43 12.22 -14.67 12.71
CA SER A 43 11.92 -14.30 14.12
C SER A 43 12.59 -13.01 14.63
N LYS A 44 12.15 -11.85 14.24
CA LYS A 44 12.26 -10.70 15.13
C LYS A 44 10.86 -10.32 15.58
N GLN A 45 10.53 -10.78 16.81
CA GLN A 45 9.73 -9.91 17.66
C GLN A 45 10.12 -8.48 17.35
N ARG A 46 9.20 -7.72 16.76
CA ARG A 46 9.39 -6.29 16.52
C ARG A 46 9.79 -5.71 17.88
N LYS A 47 11.10 -5.50 18.07
CA LYS A 47 11.58 -4.79 19.24
C LYS A 47 10.74 -3.54 19.30
N THR A 48 10.10 -3.32 20.42
CA THR A 48 9.26 -2.19 20.73
C THR A 48 10.09 -0.91 20.68
N ALA A 49 10.48 -0.48 19.48
CA ALA A 49 10.79 0.92 19.28
C ALA A 49 9.58 1.68 19.78
N LYS A 50 9.77 2.69 20.60
CA LYS A 50 8.71 3.51 21.16
C LYS A 50 7.85 3.99 19.99
N ARG A 51 6.63 3.41 19.83
CA ARG A 51 5.71 3.81 18.77
C ARG A 51 5.34 5.26 18.99
N THR A 52 5.57 6.07 17.98
CA THR A 52 5.21 7.49 17.99
C THR A 52 3.81 7.70 17.43
N LYS A 53 3.39 6.80 16.53
CA LYS A 53 2.05 6.81 15.91
C LYS A 53 1.37 5.44 16.09
N PRO A 54 0.03 5.39 16.07
CA PRO A 54 -0.74 4.16 16.34
C PRO A 54 -0.39 2.97 15.44
N LEU A 55 -0.07 3.22 14.16
CA LEU A 55 0.21 2.19 13.16
C LEU A 55 1.69 2.05 12.80
N ASP A 56 2.59 2.66 13.60
CA ASP A 56 4.03 2.50 13.39
C ASP A 56 4.43 1.03 13.33
N GLY A 57 5.17 0.69 12.28
CA GLY A 57 5.68 -0.64 12.03
C GLY A 57 4.72 -1.56 11.26
N LEU A 58 3.51 -1.13 10.92
CA LEU A 58 2.65 -1.84 9.96
C LEU A 58 3.01 -1.44 8.54
N ARG A 59 3.05 -2.43 7.63
CA ARG A 59 3.24 -2.20 6.20
C ARG A 59 2.00 -2.63 5.43
N ILE A 60 1.56 -1.78 4.53
CA ILE A 60 0.36 -1.96 3.72
C ILE A 60 0.74 -1.93 2.24
N LEU A 61 0.43 -3.00 1.52
CA LEU A 61 0.55 -3.08 0.07
C LEU A 61 -0.75 -2.58 -0.56
N ASP A 62 -0.69 -1.45 -1.23
CA ASP A 62 -1.84 -0.68 -1.70
C ASP A 62 -2.01 -0.79 -3.22
N PHE A 63 -2.93 -1.64 -3.68
CA PHE A 63 -3.35 -1.75 -5.08
C PHE A 63 -4.55 -0.86 -5.40
N THR A 64 -4.98 0.01 -4.50
CA THR A 64 -6.20 0.79 -4.69
C THR A 64 -6.06 1.85 -5.79
N ARG A 65 -7.19 2.23 -6.39
CA ARG A 65 -7.27 3.23 -7.47
C ARG A 65 -8.43 4.19 -7.22
N VAL A 66 -8.46 5.24 -7.99
CA VAL A 66 -9.49 6.27 -8.02
C VAL A 66 -9.51 7.10 -6.73
N ILE A 67 -10.53 7.00 -5.87
CA ILE A 67 -10.73 7.91 -4.73
C ILE A 67 -10.78 7.16 -3.39
N ALA A 68 -11.82 6.35 -3.16
CA ALA A 68 -12.13 5.81 -1.83
C ALA A 68 -11.00 4.96 -1.23
N GLY A 69 -10.44 4.05 -2.04
CA GLY A 69 -9.32 3.21 -1.63
C GLY A 69 -8.07 4.02 -1.29
N PRO A 70 -7.55 4.86 -2.23
CA PRO A 70 -6.38 5.69 -1.97
C PRO A 70 -6.55 6.63 -0.78
N THR A 71 -7.73 7.23 -0.59
CA THR A 71 -8.04 8.07 0.57
C THR A 71 -7.97 7.26 1.87
N GLY A 72 -8.56 6.07 1.90
CA GLY A 72 -8.52 5.20 3.07
C GLY A 72 -7.10 4.81 3.46
N THR A 73 -6.29 4.35 2.51
CA THR A 73 -4.90 3.98 2.78
C THR A 73 -4.02 5.18 3.14
N GLN A 74 -4.31 6.36 2.61
CA GLN A 74 -3.64 7.60 3.02
C GLN A 74 -3.86 7.91 4.50
N PHE A 75 -5.07 7.76 5.02
CA PHE A 75 -5.33 7.94 6.45
C PHE A 75 -4.52 6.98 7.31
N LEU A 76 -4.37 5.71 6.87
CA LEU A 76 -3.53 4.75 7.57
C LEU A 76 -2.05 5.19 7.54
N GLY A 77 -1.59 5.78 6.44
CA GLY A 77 -0.25 6.38 6.35
C GLY A 77 -0.03 7.53 7.32
N PHE A 78 -1.02 8.42 7.48
CA PHE A 78 -0.95 9.50 8.48
C PHE A 78 -0.88 8.99 9.92
N LEU A 79 -1.46 7.82 10.17
CA LEU A 79 -1.39 7.13 11.45
C LEU A 79 -0.09 6.34 11.66
N GLY A 80 0.85 6.39 10.71
CA GLY A 80 2.19 5.80 10.83
C GLY A 80 2.43 4.52 10.04
N ALA A 81 1.42 4.00 9.32
CA ALA A 81 1.64 2.82 8.47
C ALA A 81 2.56 3.16 7.28
N ASP A 82 3.45 2.23 6.93
CA ASP A 82 4.28 2.29 5.72
C ASP A 82 3.43 1.81 4.52
N ILE A 83 2.96 2.75 3.72
CA ILE A 83 2.10 2.45 2.57
C ILE A 83 2.95 2.34 1.30
N ILE A 84 2.97 1.15 0.71
CA ILE A 84 3.56 0.91 -0.61
C ILE A 84 2.45 0.88 -1.64
N LYS A 85 2.32 1.95 -2.41
CA LYS A 85 1.36 2.04 -3.51
C LYS A 85 1.92 1.34 -4.74
N VAL A 86 1.19 0.32 -5.19
CA VAL A 86 1.50 -0.43 -6.42
C VAL A 86 0.75 0.18 -7.58
N GLU A 87 1.48 0.51 -8.64
CA GLU A 87 0.95 1.11 -9.85
C GLU A 87 1.43 0.35 -11.09
N SER A 88 0.68 0.43 -12.18
CA SER A 88 1.13 -0.01 -13.49
C SER A 88 1.72 1.17 -14.25
N ALA A 89 2.88 0.98 -14.88
CA ALA A 89 3.47 2.01 -15.73
C ALA A 89 2.62 2.29 -16.99
N GLU A 90 1.93 1.27 -17.51
CA GLU A 90 1.07 1.41 -18.69
C GLU A 90 -0.32 1.99 -18.38
N LEU A 91 -0.81 1.78 -17.16
CA LEU A 91 -2.08 2.28 -16.70
C LEU A 91 -1.87 3.02 -15.37
N PRO A 92 -1.18 4.15 -15.38
CA PRO A 92 -1.03 4.97 -14.19
C PRO A 92 -2.43 5.32 -13.66
N GLY A 93 -2.56 5.37 -12.34
CA GLY A 93 -3.88 5.55 -11.70
C GLY A 93 -4.60 6.79 -12.24
N LEU A 94 -5.90 6.66 -12.44
CA LEU A 94 -6.77 7.80 -12.73
C LEU A 94 -6.47 8.94 -11.75
N GLY A 95 -6.08 10.08 -12.25
CA GLY A 95 -5.74 11.25 -11.45
C GLY A 95 -4.26 11.65 -11.45
N ARG A 96 -3.32 10.81 -11.93
CA ARG A 96 -1.95 11.29 -12.14
C ARG A 96 -1.87 12.35 -13.23
N GLU A 97 -2.63 12.17 -14.30
CA GLU A 97 -2.73 13.12 -15.43
C GLU A 97 -3.64 14.31 -15.09
N ALA A 98 -4.65 14.12 -14.25
CA ALA A 98 -5.47 15.19 -13.72
C ALA A 98 -4.75 15.82 -12.52
N ALA A 99 -4.15 16.99 -12.75
CA ALA A 99 -3.34 17.74 -11.78
C ALA A 99 -4.00 17.96 -10.38
N ALA A 100 -5.26 17.59 -10.18
CA ALA A 100 -6.06 17.94 -9.02
C ALA A 100 -6.45 16.78 -8.09
N GLY A 101 -6.12 15.55 -8.34
CA GLY A 101 -6.69 14.47 -7.50
C GLY A 101 -5.68 13.54 -6.88
N PHE A 102 -4.65 13.14 -7.61
CA PHE A 102 -3.69 12.15 -7.14
C PHE A 102 -2.89 12.63 -5.91
N PRO A 103 -2.34 13.86 -5.88
CA PRO A 103 -1.59 14.34 -4.72
C PRO A 103 -2.42 14.37 -3.44
N ASP A 104 -3.71 14.67 -3.54
CA ASP A 104 -4.58 14.83 -2.37
C ASP A 104 -4.95 13.51 -1.70
N MET A 105 -4.82 12.39 -2.42
CA MET A 105 -5.21 11.05 -1.96
C MET A 105 -4.03 10.11 -1.73
N ASN A 106 -2.79 10.54 -2.02
CA ASN A 106 -1.64 9.65 -1.99
C ASN A 106 -0.45 10.21 -1.20
N ARG A 107 -0.66 11.22 -0.39
CA ARG A 107 0.36 11.71 0.56
C ARG A 107 0.76 10.61 1.53
N ALA A 108 1.96 10.70 2.06
CA ALA A 108 2.54 9.75 3.01
C ALA A 108 2.66 8.31 2.48
N LYS A 109 2.65 8.12 1.15
CA LYS A 109 2.89 6.83 0.51
C LYS A 109 4.24 6.78 -0.17
N ARG A 110 4.74 5.57 -0.39
CA ARG A 110 5.83 5.28 -1.33
C ARG A 110 5.23 4.65 -2.58
N SER A 111 5.83 4.83 -3.75
CA SER A 111 5.33 4.28 -5.01
C SER A 111 6.32 3.30 -5.62
N ILE A 112 5.80 2.17 -6.09
CA ILE A 112 6.49 1.18 -6.90
C ILE A 112 5.64 0.86 -8.12
N THR A 113 6.28 0.60 -9.26
CA THR A 113 5.62 0.13 -10.47
C THR A 113 5.89 -1.34 -10.70
N LEU A 114 4.86 -2.08 -11.08
CA LEU A 114 4.97 -3.45 -11.56
C LEU A 114 3.83 -3.77 -12.54
N ASP A 115 4.06 -4.71 -13.44
CA ASP A 115 3.02 -5.28 -14.29
C ASP A 115 2.58 -6.64 -13.73
N ALA A 116 1.47 -6.66 -13.04
CA ALA A 116 0.89 -7.88 -12.44
C ALA A 116 0.43 -8.93 -13.47
N ARG A 117 0.55 -8.66 -14.76
CA ARG A 117 0.24 -9.62 -15.85
C ARG A 117 1.47 -10.47 -16.21
N THR A 118 2.66 -9.99 -15.91
CA THR A 118 3.92 -10.71 -16.14
C THR A 118 4.29 -11.58 -14.95
N ASP A 119 5.09 -12.61 -15.18
CA ASP A 119 5.55 -13.50 -14.10
C ASP A 119 6.51 -12.73 -13.15
N GLU A 120 7.40 -11.92 -13.70
CA GLU A 120 8.31 -11.07 -12.91
C GLU A 120 7.54 -10.06 -12.02
N GLY A 121 6.48 -9.46 -12.57
CA GLY A 121 5.62 -8.54 -11.80
C GLY A 121 4.84 -9.24 -10.70
N LYS A 122 4.36 -10.48 -10.94
CA LYS A 122 3.72 -11.30 -9.90
C LYS A 122 4.72 -11.72 -8.83
N ASP A 123 5.91 -12.16 -9.21
CA ASP A 123 6.95 -12.53 -8.26
C ASP A 123 7.33 -11.36 -7.36
N LEU A 124 7.47 -10.17 -7.92
CA LEU A 124 7.69 -8.95 -7.14
C LEU A 124 6.50 -8.65 -6.22
N ALA A 125 5.27 -8.81 -6.69
CA ALA A 125 4.07 -8.63 -5.87
C ALA A 125 4.03 -9.62 -4.69
N PHE A 126 4.42 -10.86 -4.87
CA PHE A 126 4.51 -11.86 -3.80
C PHE A 126 5.64 -11.54 -2.81
N GLN A 127 6.80 -11.09 -3.27
CA GLN A 127 7.87 -10.63 -2.40
C GLN A 127 7.42 -9.43 -1.54
N LEU A 128 6.71 -8.47 -2.14
CA LEU A 128 6.12 -7.34 -1.43
C LEU A 128 5.08 -7.79 -0.41
N ALA A 129 4.19 -8.71 -0.78
CA ALA A 129 3.16 -9.25 0.11
C ALA A 129 3.76 -10.01 1.29
N SER A 130 4.81 -10.83 1.07
CA SER A 130 5.51 -11.56 2.15
C SER A 130 6.13 -10.63 3.19
N ASN A 131 6.43 -9.39 2.81
CA ASN A 131 7.00 -8.35 3.66
C ASN A 131 5.95 -7.32 4.14
N SER A 132 4.67 -7.57 3.90
CA SER A 132 3.56 -6.70 4.28
C SER A 132 2.64 -7.36 5.30
N ASP A 133 1.93 -6.57 6.08
CA ASP A 133 0.93 -7.05 7.04
C ASP A 133 -0.47 -7.05 6.43
N ILE A 134 -0.72 -6.11 5.52
CA ILE A 134 -2.04 -5.89 4.92
C ILE A 134 -1.87 -5.70 3.41
N VAL A 135 -2.77 -6.29 2.63
CA VAL A 135 -2.97 -6.00 1.20
C VAL A 135 -4.34 -5.38 1.02
N VAL A 136 -4.39 -4.24 0.31
CA VAL A 136 -5.64 -3.52 0.07
C VAL A 136 -5.86 -3.34 -1.43
N ASN A 137 -7.07 -3.61 -1.90
CA ASN A 137 -7.50 -3.29 -3.26
C ASN A 137 -8.95 -2.79 -3.28
N ASN A 138 -9.32 -2.08 -4.34
CA ASN A 138 -10.71 -1.68 -4.60
C ASN A 138 -11.12 -1.99 -6.04
N PHE A 139 -10.57 -3.05 -6.60
CA PHE A 139 -10.97 -3.56 -7.90
C PHE A 139 -12.35 -4.21 -7.85
N SER A 140 -12.98 -4.34 -9.01
CA SER A 140 -14.19 -5.15 -9.15
C SER A 140 -13.93 -6.60 -8.69
N ALA A 141 -14.99 -7.31 -8.31
CA ALA A 141 -14.90 -8.69 -7.85
C ALA A 141 -14.05 -9.56 -8.79
N HIS A 142 -13.27 -10.45 -8.21
CA HIS A 142 -12.40 -11.41 -8.90
C HIS A 142 -11.25 -10.84 -9.75
N VAL A 143 -11.01 -9.52 -9.79
CA VAL A 143 -9.87 -8.96 -10.56
C VAL A 143 -8.54 -9.45 -9.98
N MET A 144 -8.36 -9.38 -8.67
CA MET A 144 -7.13 -9.87 -8.02
C MET A 144 -6.96 -11.38 -8.21
N ASP A 145 -8.06 -12.14 -8.18
CA ASP A 145 -8.04 -13.59 -8.40
C ASP A 145 -7.60 -13.92 -9.83
N ARG A 146 -8.12 -13.20 -10.84
CA ARG A 146 -7.71 -13.37 -12.26
C ARG A 146 -6.25 -12.98 -12.52
N LEU A 147 -5.72 -12.03 -11.75
CA LEU A 147 -4.30 -11.67 -11.80
C LEU A 147 -3.42 -12.70 -11.08
N GLY A 148 -4.01 -13.68 -10.39
CA GLY A 148 -3.27 -14.65 -9.57
C GLY A 148 -2.78 -14.06 -8.25
N LEU A 149 -3.26 -12.89 -7.85
CA LEU A 149 -2.88 -12.14 -6.66
C LEU A 149 -4.00 -12.08 -5.61
N GLY A 150 -4.99 -12.97 -5.69
CA GLY A 150 -6.08 -13.08 -4.72
C GLY A 150 -5.61 -13.55 -3.34
N TYR A 151 -6.51 -13.50 -2.35
CA TYR A 151 -6.20 -13.87 -0.97
C TYR A 151 -5.56 -15.26 -0.84
N GLU A 152 -6.11 -16.26 -1.53
CA GLU A 152 -5.60 -17.64 -1.46
C GLU A 152 -4.15 -17.76 -1.95
N ALA A 153 -3.76 -16.96 -2.96
CA ALA A 153 -2.39 -16.93 -3.45
C ALA A 153 -1.46 -16.18 -2.48
N MET A 154 -1.90 -15.02 -1.99
CA MET A 154 -1.13 -14.20 -1.06
C MET A 154 -0.90 -14.89 0.29
N SER A 155 -1.91 -15.61 0.81
CA SER A 155 -1.80 -16.33 2.09
C SER A 155 -0.82 -17.52 2.05
N LYS A 156 -0.48 -18.03 0.86
CA LYS A 156 0.57 -19.07 0.74
C LYS A 156 1.96 -18.53 1.03
N VAL A 157 2.24 -17.28 0.68
CA VAL A 157 3.54 -16.63 0.94
C VAL A 157 3.56 -15.90 2.29
N LYS A 158 2.39 -15.50 2.79
CA LYS A 158 2.22 -14.80 4.07
C LYS A 158 0.92 -15.27 4.75
N PRO A 159 0.96 -16.36 5.55
CA PRO A 159 -0.25 -16.97 6.14
C PRO A 159 -1.09 -16.06 7.04
N ASP A 160 -0.48 -15.06 7.66
CA ASP A 160 -1.10 -14.07 8.53
C ASP A 160 -1.42 -12.74 7.80
N ILE A 161 -1.41 -12.72 6.46
CA ILE A 161 -1.74 -11.54 5.68
C ILE A 161 -3.22 -11.14 5.87
N ILE A 162 -3.46 -9.88 6.13
CA ILE A 162 -4.81 -9.32 6.13
C ILE A 162 -5.12 -8.81 4.71
N SER A 163 -6.19 -9.32 4.10
CA SER A 163 -6.63 -8.87 2.77
C SER A 163 -7.92 -8.06 2.87
N ILE A 164 -7.86 -6.82 2.40
CA ILE A 164 -9.00 -5.89 2.36
C ILE A 164 -9.39 -5.66 0.90
N SER A 165 -10.63 -5.99 0.55
CA SER A 165 -11.20 -5.74 -0.77
C SER A 165 -12.41 -4.83 -0.65
N MET A 166 -12.42 -3.72 -1.40
CA MET A 166 -13.44 -2.68 -1.34
C MET A 166 -14.06 -2.46 -2.73
N PRO A 167 -14.70 -3.46 -3.34
CA PRO A 167 -15.38 -3.28 -4.63
C PRO A 167 -16.61 -2.39 -4.48
N GLY A 168 -16.93 -1.59 -5.52
CA GLY A 168 -18.02 -0.62 -5.46
C GLY A 168 -19.42 -1.22 -5.25
N ILE A 169 -19.63 -2.48 -5.63
CA ILE A 169 -20.93 -3.17 -5.57
C ILE A 169 -20.87 -4.45 -4.70
N GLY A 170 -19.79 -4.66 -3.98
CA GLY A 170 -19.57 -5.89 -3.20
C GLY A 170 -18.93 -7.01 -4.04
N ARG A 171 -18.59 -8.12 -3.36
CA ARG A 171 -17.95 -9.30 -4.00
C ARG A 171 -18.97 -10.35 -4.43
N ILE A 172 -20.16 -10.27 -3.88
CA ILE A 172 -21.27 -11.21 -4.11
C ILE A 172 -22.44 -10.34 -4.57
N GLY A 173 -22.79 -10.41 -5.83
CA GLY A 173 -23.92 -9.70 -6.45
C GLY A 173 -24.42 -10.49 -7.61
#